data_e4ca07083925a2c3b2f7471a899a3681
#
_entry.id   e4ca07083925a2c3b2f7471a899a3681
#
_cell.length_a   1.000
_cell.length_b   1.000
_cell.length_c   1.000
_cell.angle_alpha   90.00
_cell.angle_beta   90.00
_cell.angle_gamma   90.00
#
_symmetry.space_group_name_H-M   'P 1'
#
loop_
_entity.id
_entity.type
_entity.pdbx_description
1 polymer ?
#
loop_
_entity_poly.entity_id
_entity_poly.type
_entity_poly.pdbx_seq_one_letter_code
_entity_poly.pdbx_strand_id
1 'polypeptide(L)'
;MKAAPKIFKADCAIDWKKKGNEIVNFVRGLSPYPAATMVLNDVEKNTQLSFKIYDVIFEQANNSELFKVYTDQKEYLKIGISDGYIHIKVLQISGKRKNDVKDFLRGNNINSCVLLY
;
A
#
# COMPACT_ATOMS: atom_id res chain seq x y z
N MET A 1 -9.67 -20.76 18.30
CA MET A 1 -9.36 -19.97 17.89
C MET A 1 -9.76 -19.51 17.14
N LYS A 2 -9.96 -19.65 17.08
CA LYS A 2 -10.28 -19.22 16.44
C LYS A 2 -10.28 -18.17 15.70
N ALA A 3 -11.06 -17.68 15.44
CA ALA A 3 -10.72 -16.36 15.04
C ALA A 3 -9.52 -16.31 14.09
N ALA A 4 -9.11 -17.44 13.64
CA ALA A 4 -7.96 -17.57 12.77
C ALA A 4 -8.07 -16.68 11.52
N PRO A 5 -9.22 -16.58 10.86
CA PRO A 5 -9.33 -15.70 9.68
C PRO A 5 -9.04 -14.23 9.99
N LYS A 6 -9.48 -13.76 11.13
CA LYS A 6 -9.24 -12.38 11.52
C LYS A 6 -7.78 -12.13 11.82
N ILE A 7 -7.15 -13.04 12.50
CA ILE A 7 -5.73 -12.96 12.82
C ILE A 7 -4.93 -12.92 11.52
N PHE A 8 -5.31 -13.76 10.59
CA PHE A 8 -4.66 -13.86 9.31
C PHE A 8 -4.69 -12.52 8.56
N LYS A 9 -5.83 -11.89 8.53
CA LYS A 9 -5.99 -10.59 7.89
C LYS A 9 -5.12 -9.53 8.54
N ALA A 10 -5.10 -9.49 9.85
CA ALA A 10 -4.28 -8.54 10.58
C ALA A 10 -2.80 -8.78 10.32
N ASP A 11 -2.40 -10.04 10.20
CA ASP A 11 -1.00 -10.39 9.96
C ASP A 11 -0.51 -9.96 8.57
N CYS A 12 -1.42 -9.70 7.65
CA CYS A 12 -1.04 -9.28 6.30
C CYS A 12 -0.99 -7.77 6.14
N ALA A 13 -1.48 -7.01 7.09
CA ALA A 13 -1.49 -5.55 7.00
C ALA A 13 -0.07 -5.00 7.12
N ILE A 14 0.30 -4.11 6.21
CA ILE A 14 1.61 -3.47 6.25
C ILE A 14 1.69 -2.57 7.48
N ASP A 15 2.76 -2.70 8.23
CA ASP A 15 3.04 -1.81 9.36
C ASP A 15 3.91 -0.65 8.84
N TRP A 16 3.27 0.48 8.59
CA TRP A 16 3.94 1.63 8.00
C TRP A 16 4.89 2.33 8.96
N LYS A 17 4.91 1.93 10.23
CA LYS A 17 5.83 2.47 11.22
C LYS A 17 7.20 1.83 11.13
N LYS A 18 7.32 0.74 10.39
CA LYS A 18 8.59 0.05 10.22
C LYS A 18 9.45 0.74 9.18
N LYS A 19 10.72 0.35 9.14
CA LYS A 19 11.66 0.89 8.16
C LYS A 19 11.43 0.30 6.78
N GLY A 20 11.94 0.99 5.76
CA GLY A 20 11.70 0.61 4.38
C GLY A 20 12.09 -0.81 4.05
N ASN A 21 13.27 -1.25 4.49
CA ASN A 21 13.73 -2.62 4.24
C ASN A 21 12.81 -3.65 4.86
N GLU A 22 12.30 -3.36 6.05
CA GLU A 22 11.39 -4.28 6.74
C GLU A 22 10.07 -4.39 5.99
N ILE A 23 9.56 -3.26 5.49
CA ILE A 23 8.31 -3.25 4.72
C ILE A 23 8.48 -4.02 3.42
N VAL A 24 9.59 -3.80 2.71
CA VAL A 24 9.87 -4.52 1.46
C VAL A 24 9.93 -6.02 1.71
N ASN A 25 10.63 -6.44 2.75
CA ASN A 25 10.74 -7.86 3.10
C ASN A 25 9.39 -8.45 3.47
N PHE A 26 8.57 -7.70 4.18
CA PHE A 26 7.23 -8.13 4.56
C PHE A 26 6.36 -8.38 3.33
N VAL A 27 6.36 -7.43 2.39
CA VAL A 27 5.59 -7.57 1.15
C VAL A 27 6.06 -8.78 0.35
N ARG A 28 7.37 -8.92 0.18
CA ARG A 28 7.93 -10.02 -0.58
C ARG A 28 7.67 -11.37 0.07
N GLY A 29 7.73 -11.42 1.40
CA GLY A 29 7.47 -12.66 2.12
C GLY A 29 6.04 -13.14 2.01
N LEU A 30 5.09 -12.25 1.76
CA LEU A 30 3.67 -12.59 1.64
C LEU A 30 3.21 -12.76 0.18
N SER A 31 3.99 -12.28 -0.77
CA SER A 31 3.61 -12.36 -2.18
C SER A 31 3.93 -13.74 -2.74
N PRO A 32 3.11 -14.31 -3.62
CA PRO A 32 1.87 -13.76 -4.14
C PRO A 32 0.65 -14.04 -3.28
N TYR A 33 0.77 -14.85 -2.27
CA TYR A 33 -0.36 -15.20 -1.41
C TYR A 33 0.12 -15.41 0.01
N PRO A 34 -0.57 -14.85 0.99
CA PRO A 34 -1.84 -14.12 0.92
C PRO A 34 -1.71 -12.68 0.41
N ALA A 35 -0.51 -12.16 0.26
CA ALA A 35 -0.18 -10.80 -0.12
C ALA A 35 -0.38 -9.80 1.02
N ALA A 36 0.50 -8.83 1.11
CA ALA A 36 0.38 -7.74 2.08
C ALA A 36 -0.82 -6.87 1.74
N THR A 37 -1.40 -6.21 2.74
CA THR A 37 -2.58 -5.38 2.54
C THR A 37 -2.33 -3.94 2.93
N MET A 38 -3.05 -3.04 2.27
CA MET A 38 -3.01 -1.61 2.53
C MET A 38 -4.44 -1.07 2.40
N VAL A 39 -4.79 -0.08 3.22
CA VAL A 39 -6.11 0.55 3.13
C VAL A 39 -5.92 2.04 2.95
N LEU A 40 -6.59 2.60 1.96
CA LEU A 40 -6.67 4.05 1.75
C LEU A 40 -8.09 4.52 2.02
N ASN A 41 -8.23 5.73 2.52
CA ASN A 41 -9.52 6.36 2.72
C ASN A 41 -9.70 7.50 1.74
N ASP A 42 -10.73 7.44 0.91
CA ASP A 42 -11.05 8.51 -0.02
C ASP A 42 -11.93 9.51 0.72
N VAL A 43 -11.36 10.65 1.07
CA VAL A 43 -12.07 11.63 1.90
C VAL A 43 -13.18 12.34 1.15
N GLU A 44 -13.09 12.45 -0.17
CA GLU A 44 -14.15 13.07 -0.97
C GLU A 44 -15.37 12.17 -1.05
N LYS A 45 -15.17 10.89 -1.27
CA LYS A 45 -16.26 9.92 -1.42
C LYS A 45 -16.64 9.27 -0.10
N ASN A 46 -15.84 9.51 0.94
CA ASN A 46 -16.05 8.94 2.27
C ASN A 46 -16.11 7.41 2.21
N THR A 47 -15.20 6.82 1.45
CA THR A 47 -15.12 5.36 1.29
C THR A 47 -13.71 4.87 1.55
N GLN A 48 -13.60 3.60 1.98
CA GLN A 48 -12.31 2.96 2.17
C GLN A 48 -12.02 2.04 1.00
N LEU A 49 -10.77 2.05 0.55
CA LEU A 49 -10.31 1.18 -0.52
C LEU A 49 -9.28 0.23 0.04
N SER A 50 -9.52 -1.06 -0.10
CA SER A 50 -8.60 -2.11 0.36
C SER A 50 -7.80 -2.64 -0.81
N PHE A 51 -6.50 -2.81 -0.59
CA PHE A 51 -5.57 -3.24 -1.63
C PHE A 51 -4.75 -4.42 -1.15
N LYS A 52 -4.42 -5.30 -2.08
CA LYS A 52 -3.34 -6.27 -1.90
C LYS A 52 -2.12 -5.73 -2.62
N ILE A 53 -0.96 -5.84 -1.97
CA ILE A 53 0.28 -5.27 -2.48
C ILE A 53 1.24 -6.41 -2.81
N TYR A 54 1.67 -6.48 -4.06
CA TYR A 54 2.49 -7.60 -4.54
C TYR A 54 3.95 -7.25 -4.73
N ASP A 55 4.25 -5.98 -5.03
CA ASP A 55 5.62 -5.58 -5.25
C ASP A 55 5.80 -4.12 -4.85
N VAL A 56 6.90 -3.84 -4.17
CA VAL A 56 7.25 -2.48 -3.74
C VAL A 56 8.75 -2.27 -3.89
N ILE A 57 9.15 -1.00 -3.94
CA ILE A 57 10.55 -0.58 -3.94
C ILE A 57 10.71 0.47 -2.86
N PHE A 58 11.81 0.38 -2.12
CA PHE A 58 12.16 1.37 -1.10
C PHE A 58 13.06 2.45 -1.69
N GLU A 59 12.72 3.70 -1.43
CA GLU A 59 13.56 4.85 -1.77
C GLU A 59 13.95 5.54 -0.47
N GLN A 60 15.25 5.59 -0.18
CA GLN A 60 15.74 6.28 1.00
C GLN A 60 15.63 7.78 0.82
N ALA A 61 15.14 8.48 1.84
CA ALA A 61 15.01 9.93 1.82
C ALA A 61 14.94 10.46 3.24
N ASN A 62 15.33 11.73 3.42
CA ASN A 62 15.38 12.34 4.74
C ASN A 62 14.18 13.24 5.02
N ASN A 63 13.43 13.60 4.00
CA ASN A 63 12.37 14.62 4.11
C ASN A 63 10.98 14.07 3.88
N SER A 64 10.79 12.75 3.99
CA SER A 64 9.49 12.15 3.79
C SER A 64 8.54 12.53 4.93
N GLU A 65 7.30 12.84 4.59
CA GLU A 65 6.25 12.99 5.58
C GLU A 65 5.67 11.62 5.90
N LEU A 66 5.59 11.32 7.20
CA LEU A 66 5.09 10.01 7.63
C LEU A 66 3.66 9.78 7.18
N PHE A 67 3.44 8.62 6.60
CA PHE A 67 2.11 8.10 6.26
C PHE A 67 1.38 8.95 5.22
N LYS A 68 2.10 9.77 4.49
CA LYS A 68 1.49 10.57 3.43
C LYS A 68 1.53 9.82 2.10
N VAL A 69 0.43 9.91 1.36
CA VAL A 69 0.32 9.32 0.03
C VAL A 69 0.76 10.35 -1.00
N TYR A 70 1.72 9.96 -1.83
CA TYR A 70 2.25 10.79 -2.91
C TYR A 70 1.98 10.11 -4.25
N THR A 71 1.44 10.85 -5.20
CA THR A 71 1.23 10.33 -6.55
C THR A 71 1.18 11.47 -7.55
N ASP A 72 1.67 11.21 -8.77
CA ASP A 72 1.45 12.13 -9.90
C ASP A 72 0.21 11.72 -10.70
N GLN A 73 -0.50 10.71 -10.25
CA GLN A 73 -1.70 10.17 -10.87
C GLN A 73 -1.43 9.59 -12.27
N LYS A 74 -0.17 9.29 -12.57
CA LYS A 74 0.23 8.76 -13.88
C LYS A 74 1.19 7.58 -13.77
N GLU A 75 2.30 7.74 -13.06
CA GLU A 75 3.36 6.76 -13.09
C GLU A 75 3.73 6.19 -11.73
N TYR A 76 3.51 6.93 -10.65
CA TYR A 76 3.95 6.45 -9.36
C TYR A 76 2.90 6.65 -8.28
N LEU A 77 2.99 5.80 -7.28
CA LEU A 77 2.27 5.90 -6.03
C LEU A 77 3.24 5.50 -4.95
N LYS A 78 3.51 6.40 -4.00
CA LYS A 78 4.44 6.11 -2.91
C LYS A 78 3.91 6.62 -1.59
N ILE A 79 4.35 5.96 -0.53
CA ILE A 79 3.92 6.27 0.84
C ILE A 79 5.15 6.70 1.63
N GLY A 80 5.05 7.82 2.35
CA GLY A 80 6.12 8.32 3.21
C GLY A 80 6.24 7.48 4.48
N ILE A 81 7.48 7.11 4.81
CA ILE A 81 7.80 6.37 6.02
C ILE A 81 8.99 7.03 6.72
N SER A 82 9.42 6.49 7.85
CA SER A 82 10.41 7.16 8.69
C SER A 82 11.77 7.39 8.02
N ASP A 83 12.17 6.52 7.11
CA ASP A 83 13.47 6.62 6.45
C ASP A 83 13.39 6.77 4.93
N GLY A 84 12.20 7.12 4.40
CA GLY A 84 12.07 7.35 2.97
C GLY A 84 10.67 7.14 2.45
N TYR A 85 10.58 6.48 1.30
CA TYR A 85 9.31 6.21 0.63
C TYR A 85 9.22 4.76 0.20
N ILE A 86 8.00 4.22 0.27
CA ILE A 86 7.71 2.91 -0.32
C ILE A 86 6.92 3.15 -1.61
N HIS A 87 7.54 2.81 -2.73
CA HIS A 87 6.88 2.88 -4.03
C HIS A 87 6.08 1.61 -4.27
N ILE A 88 4.79 1.76 -4.53
CA ILE A 88 3.92 0.63 -4.85
C ILE A 88 4.07 0.35 -6.34
N LYS A 89 4.47 -0.87 -6.69
CA LYS A 89 4.71 -1.23 -8.10
C LYS A 89 3.62 -2.11 -8.67
N VAL A 90 3.12 -3.08 -7.91
CA VAL A 90 2.07 -3.99 -8.34
C VAL A 90 1.07 -4.11 -7.21
N LEU A 91 -0.20 -3.92 -7.51
CA LEU A 91 -1.25 -3.92 -6.50
C LEU A 91 -2.56 -4.45 -7.10
N GLN A 92 -3.49 -4.77 -6.21
CA GLN A 92 -4.83 -5.21 -6.60
C GLN A 92 -5.85 -4.58 -5.67
N ILE A 93 -6.79 -3.82 -6.24
CA ILE A 93 -7.89 -3.29 -5.45
C ILE A 93 -8.90 -4.42 -5.22
N SER A 94 -9.56 -4.40 -4.07
CA SER A 94 -10.53 -5.44 -3.71
C SER A 94 -11.60 -5.58 -4.79
N GLY A 95 -11.82 -6.81 -5.26
CA GLY A 95 -12.81 -7.08 -6.28
C GLY A 95 -12.37 -6.82 -7.71
N LYS A 96 -11.12 -6.42 -7.91
CA LYS A 96 -10.58 -6.10 -9.23
C LYS A 96 -9.39 -6.98 -9.56
N ARG A 97 -8.83 -6.79 -10.75
CA ARG A 97 -7.64 -7.52 -11.19
C ARG A 97 -6.36 -6.93 -10.60
N LYS A 98 -5.33 -7.77 -10.55
CA LYS A 98 -3.99 -7.31 -10.24
C LYS A 98 -3.48 -6.43 -11.39
N ASN A 99 -2.95 -5.26 -11.07
CA ASN A 99 -2.43 -4.30 -12.04
C ASN A 99 -1.06 -3.80 -11.61
N ASP A 100 -0.25 -3.35 -12.57
CA ASP A 100 0.86 -2.51 -12.17
C ASP A 100 0.34 -1.11 -11.82
N VAL A 101 1.19 -0.32 -11.18
CA VAL A 101 0.76 0.98 -10.63
C VAL A 101 0.31 1.93 -11.74
N LYS A 102 0.96 1.88 -12.90
CA LYS A 102 0.60 2.78 -14.00
C LYS A 102 -0.81 2.50 -14.52
N ASP A 103 -1.13 1.22 -14.71
CA ASP A 103 -2.45 0.83 -15.15
C ASP A 103 -3.52 1.17 -14.12
N PHE A 104 -3.19 0.96 -12.83
CA PHE A 104 -4.11 1.31 -11.77
C PHE A 104 -4.41 2.81 -11.76
N LEU A 105 -3.38 3.65 -11.87
CA LEU A 105 -3.55 5.10 -11.80
C LEU A 105 -4.32 5.65 -13.00
N ARG A 106 -4.23 4.96 -14.13
CA ARG A 106 -4.96 5.37 -15.33
C ARG A 106 -6.46 5.26 -15.14
N GLY A 107 -6.91 4.28 -14.39
CA GLY A 107 -8.33 4.02 -14.19
C GLY A 107 -8.90 4.49 -12.87
N ASN A 108 -8.07 5.01 -11.97
CA ASN A 108 -8.51 5.34 -10.60
C ASN A 108 -7.88 6.63 -10.13
N ASN A 109 -8.71 7.56 -9.68
CA ASN A 109 -8.24 8.82 -9.11
C ASN A 109 -8.08 8.65 -7.61
N ILE A 110 -6.85 8.79 -7.12
CA ILE A 110 -6.56 8.64 -5.69
C ILE A 110 -6.00 9.92 -5.05
N ASN A 111 -6.16 11.07 -5.73
CA ASN A 111 -5.64 12.33 -5.21
C ASN A 111 -6.26 12.74 -3.87
N SER A 112 -7.47 12.29 -3.60
CA SER A 112 -8.16 12.58 -2.34
C SER A 112 -8.01 11.47 -1.31
N CYS A 113 -7.15 10.49 -1.55
CA CYS A 113 -6.99 9.36 -0.65
C CYS A 113 -5.89 9.63 0.38
N VAL A 114 -6.12 9.14 1.59
CA VAL A 114 -5.11 9.18 2.67
C VAL A 114 -4.89 7.76 3.18
N LEU A 115 -3.70 7.52 3.69
CA LEU A 115 -3.34 6.21 4.21
C LEU A 115 -3.99 5.98 5.58
N LEU A 116 -4.57 4.81 5.75
CA LEU A 116 -5.00 4.34 7.06
C LEU A 116 -3.91 3.45 7.64
N TYR A 117 -3.43 3.81 8.82
CA TYR A 117 -2.29 3.11 9.44
C TYR A 117 -2.55 2.78 10.90
#